data_bf3ce14afe9712417945937543a840c2
#
_entry.id   bf3ce14afe9712417945937543a840c2
#
_cell.length_a   1.000
_cell.length_b   1.000
_cell.length_c   1.000
_cell.angle_alpha   90.00
_cell.angle_beta   90.00
_cell.angle_gamma   90.00
#
_symmetry.space_group_name_H-M   'P 1'
#
loop_
_entity.id
_entity.type
_entity.pdbx_description
1 polymer ?
#
loop_
_entity_poly.entity_id
_entity_poly.type
_entity_poly.pdbx_seq_one_letter_code
_entity_poly.pdbx_strand_id
1 'polypeptide(L)'
;FFMIHMGSAIEMMRLHGNLEVALWDAGRQVGIYGGILNAGDAGEKEDNDDRLGTVAVSYTYVKNQICNQLGEEYLEQSPLEQGADSLQFLESSTKNDICEIVVTYGISPLTEVLGFRKFRMANRYYGHLWNGYAIPGTENDEEYVYVTEDSEVYHRSRECTHLRLSVRRVEAAEIPKGYHPCEKCMVQKKDAAAPEENGYYICSEGECYHR
;
A
#
# COMPACT_ATOMS: atom_id res chain seq x y z
N PHE A 1 -4.28 -6.04 -52.60
CA PHE A 1 -5.27 -6.46 -51.58
C PHE A 1 -4.61 -7.08 -50.36
N PHE A 2 -3.83 -8.13 -50.52
CA PHE A 2 -3.21 -8.84 -49.36
C PHE A 2 -2.39 -7.92 -48.46
N MET A 3 -1.52 -7.05 -48.99
CA MET A 3 -0.71 -6.12 -48.21
C MET A 3 -1.55 -5.12 -47.40
N ILE A 4 -2.68 -4.64 -47.95
CA ILE A 4 -3.56 -3.73 -47.24
C ILE A 4 -4.24 -4.42 -46.06
N HIS A 5 -4.68 -5.67 -46.23
CA HIS A 5 -5.26 -6.46 -45.14
C HIS A 5 -4.24 -6.76 -44.05
N MET A 6 -3.01 -7.14 -44.42
CA MET A 6 -1.95 -7.33 -43.45
C MET A 6 -1.62 -6.03 -42.70
N GLY A 7 -1.51 -4.91 -43.38
CA GLY A 7 -1.29 -3.61 -42.76
C GLY A 7 -2.40 -3.27 -41.75
N SER A 8 -3.66 -3.43 -42.18
CA SER A 8 -4.79 -3.21 -41.26
C SER A 8 -4.79 -4.13 -40.03
N ALA A 9 -4.45 -5.42 -40.21
CA ALA A 9 -4.34 -6.36 -39.10
C ALA A 9 -3.22 -5.99 -38.13
N ILE A 10 -2.07 -5.55 -38.65
CA ILE A 10 -0.95 -5.08 -37.84
C ILE A 10 -1.34 -3.86 -37.01
N GLU A 11 -2.01 -2.87 -37.61
CA GLU A 11 -2.46 -1.68 -36.87
C GLU A 11 -3.50 -2.01 -35.79
N MET A 12 -4.41 -2.95 -36.03
CA MET A 12 -5.35 -3.42 -35.02
C MET A 12 -4.65 -4.12 -33.87
N MET A 13 -3.66 -4.99 -34.14
CA MET A 13 -2.87 -5.64 -33.10
C MET A 13 -2.03 -4.64 -32.30
N ARG A 14 -1.45 -3.66 -32.99
CA ARG A 14 -0.68 -2.59 -32.35
C ARG A 14 -1.56 -1.75 -31.41
N LEU A 15 -2.74 -1.35 -31.85
CA LEU A 15 -3.69 -0.63 -31.02
C LEU A 15 -4.08 -1.45 -29.79
N HIS A 16 -4.43 -2.74 -29.99
CA HIS A 16 -4.80 -3.64 -28.89
C HIS A 16 -3.67 -3.75 -27.86
N GLY A 17 -2.43 -4.00 -28.30
CA GLY A 17 -1.28 -4.08 -27.41
C GLY A 17 -0.97 -2.77 -26.68
N ASN A 18 -1.07 -1.64 -27.37
CA ASN A 18 -0.85 -0.32 -26.74
C ASN A 18 -1.91 -0.02 -25.67
N LEU A 19 -3.19 -0.32 -25.95
CA LEU A 19 -4.28 -0.18 -25.00
C LEU A 19 -4.10 -1.13 -23.81
N GLU A 20 -3.61 -2.35 -24.03
CA GLU A 20 -3.32 -3.30 -22.94
C GLU A 20 -2.24 -2.76 -22.02
N VAL A 21 -1.12 -2.30 -22.56
CA VAL A 21 -0.02 -1.72 -21.75
C VAL A 21 -0.50 -0.50 -20.97
N ALA A 22 -1.22 0.41 -21.60
CA ALA A 22 -1.74 1.61 -20.94
C ALA A 22 -2.75 1.25 -19.84
N LEU A 23 -3.63 0.26 -20.08
CA LEU A 23 -4.56 -0.24 -19.08
C LEU A 23 -3.85 -0.87 -17.88
N TRP A 24 -2.81 -1.68 -18.11
CA TRP A 24 -2.02 -2.29 -17.05
C TRP A 24 -1.31 -1.26 -16.19
N ASP A 25 -0.72 -0.24 -16.79
CA ASP A 25 -0.06 0.84 -16.05
C ASP A 25 -1.06 1.66 -15.22
N ALA A 26 -2.20 2.02 -15.82
CA ALA A 26 -3.26 2.73 -15.11
C ALA A 26 -3.88 1.89 -13.99
N GLY A 27 -4.17 0.61 -14.26
CA GLY A 27 -4.73 -0.33 -13.29
C GLY A 27 -3.81 -0.58 -12.09
N ARG A 28 -2.51 -0.68 -12.33
CA ARG A 28 -1.52 -0.79 -11.26
C ARG A 28 -1.50 0.45 -10.37
N GLN A 29 -1.61 1.63 -10.95
CA GLN A 29 -1.68 2.88 -10.19
C GLN A 29 -2.97 2.93 -9.35
N VAL A 30 -4.11 2.57 -9.93
CA VAL A 30 -5.37 2.43 -9.17
C VAL A 30 -5.23 1.43 -8.03
N GLY A 31 -4.55 0.30 -8.26
CA GLY A 31 -4.27 -0.70 -7.23
C GLY A 31 -3.50 -0.14 -6.03
N ILE A 32 -2.48 0.69 -6.29
CA ILE A 32 -1.67 1.32 -5.25
C ILE A 32 -2.48 2.41 -4.51
N TYR A 33 -3.06 3.35 -5.24
CA TYR A 33 -3.76 4.49 -4.65
C TYR A 33 -5.09 4.10 -4.02
N GLY A 34 -5.82 3.17 -4.62
CA GLY A 34 -7.08 2.66 -4.09
C GLY A 34 -6.91 1.95 -2.74
N GLY A 35 -5.80 1.22 -2.56
CA GLY A 35 -5.43 0.62 -1.28
C GLY A 35 -5.16 1.66 -0.18
N ILE A 36 -4.46 2.75 -0.53
CA ILE A 36 -4.16 3.83 0.41
C ILE A 36 -5.44 4.57 0.84
N LEU A 37 -6.36 4.83 -0.09
CA LEU A 37 -7.64 5.47 0.21
C LEU A 37 -8.51 4.61 1.12
N ASN A 38 -8.57 3.30 0.88
CA ASN A 38 -9.30 2.36 1.73
C ASN A 38 -8.67 2.19 3.12
N ALA A 39 -7.34 2.27 3.24
CA ALA A 39 -6.65 2.18 4.53
C ALA A 39 -6.86 3.42 5.41
N GLY A 40 -7.11 4.60 4.80
CA GLY A 40 -7.43 5.83 5.55
C GLY A 40 -8.83 5.85 6.16
N ASP A 41 -9.74 5.01 5.67
CA ASP A 41 -11.17 4.98 6.04
C ASP A 41 -11.53 3.78 6.93
N ALA A 42 -10.54 3.17 7.58
CA ALA A 42 -10.72 2.00 8.45
C ALA A 42 -11.55 2.27 9.73
N GLY A 43 -12.17 3.44 9.85
CA GLY A 43 -12.93 3.87 11.02
C GLY A 43 -14.45 3.68 10.98
N GLU A 44 -15.10 3.61 9.84
CA GLU A 44 -16.57 3.52 9.76
C GLU A 44 -17.01 2.58 8.64
N LYS A 45 -17.66 1.50 9.02
CA LYS A 45 -18.43 0.62 8.14
C LYS A 45 -19.69 1.37 7.73
N GLU A 46 -19.64 2.17 6.69
CA GLU A 46 -20.83 2.71 6.07
C GLU A 46 -21.03 2.18 4.65
N ASP A 47 -22.29 1.98 4.39
CA ASP A 47 -23.07 1.45 3.28
C ASP A 47 -22.43 1.42 1.86
N ASN A 48 -22.89 0.45 1.10
CA ASN A 48 -22.56 0.11 -0.30
C ASN A 48 -22.64 1.25 -1.34
N ASP A 49 -23.07 2.44 -0.97
CA ASP A 49 -23.30 3.55 -1.92
C ASP A 49 -22.03 4.40 -2.17
N ASP A 50 -21.14 4.55 -1.18
CA ASP A 50 -19.89 5.30 -1.33
C ASP A 50 -18.84 4.56 -2.18
N ARG A 51 -18.93 3.24 -2.28
CA ARG A 51 -18.07 2.44 -3.17
C ARG A 51 -18.32 2.73 -4.65
N LEU A 52 -19.53 3.11 -5.02
CA LEU A 52 -19.87 3.50 -6.39
C LEU A 52 -19.17 4.79 -6.81
N GLY A 53 -19.03 5.76 -5.91
CA GLY A 53 -18.30 7.01 -6.16
C GLY A 53 -16.80 6.77 -6.41
N THR A 54 -16.16 5.97 -5.58
CA THR A 54 -14.74 5.62 -5.72
C THR A 54 -14.45 4.86 -7.01
N VAL A 55 -15.33 3.95 -7.40
CA VAL A 55 -15.24 3.18 -8.64
C VAL A 55 -15.40 4.08 -9.87
N ALA A 56 -16.34 5.01 -9.88
CA ALA A 56 -16.55 5.95 -11.00
C ALA A 56 -15.35 6.91 -11.17
N VAL A 57 -14.78 7.39 -10.08
CA VAL A 57 -13.56 8.22 -10.10
C VAL A 57 -12.39 7.43 -10.67
N SER A 58 -12.26 6.15 -10.30
CA SER A 58 -11.22 5.27 -10.82
C SER A 58 -11.31 5.07 -12.35
N TYR A 59 -12.51 4.95 -12.89
CA TYR A 59 -12.67 4.79 -14.35
C TYR A 59 -12.33 6.06 -15.13
N THR A 60 -12.75 7.21 -14.63
CA THR A 60 -12.37 8.51 -15.19
C THR A 60 -10.85 8.69 -15.18
N TYR A 61 -10.21 8.31 -14.06
CA TYR A 61 -8.77 8.33 -13.93
C TYR A 61 -8.09 7.40 -14.95
N VAL A 62 -8.56 6.15 -15.07
CA VAL A 62 -8.00 5.18 -16.02
C VAL A 62 -8.15 5.65 -17.45
N LYS A 63 -9.32 6.18 -17.84
CA LYS A 63 -9.55 6.75 -19.18
C LYS A 63 -8.55 7.89 -19.46
N ASN A 64 -8.41 8.82 -18.51
CA ASN A 64 -7.48 9.94 -18.67
C ASN A 64 -6.02 9.46 -18.75
N GLN A 65 -5.62 8.45 -17.96
CA GLN A 65 -4.27 7.88 -18.05
C GLN A 65 -4.00 7.22 -19.39
N ILE A 66 -4.95 6.45 -19.93
CA ILE A 66 -4.84 5.85 -21.26
C ILE A 66 -4.70 6.94 -22.33
N CYS A 67 -5.54 7.98 -22.28
CA CYS A 67 -5.50 9.09 -23.22
C CYS A 67 -4.19 9.88 -23.12
N ASN A 68 -3.69 10.13 -21.92
CA ASN A 68 -2.42 10.83 -21.72
C ASN A 68 -1.21 10.02 -22.19
N GLN A 69 -1.22 8.70 -21.99
CA GLN A 69 -0.11 7.83 -22.36
C GLN A 69 -0.03 7.58 -23.86
N LEU A 70 -1.16 7.38 -24.51
CA LEU A 70 -1.22 7.10 -25.95
C LEU A 70 -1.27 8.36 -26.81
N GLY A 71 -1.83 9.43 -26.27
CA GLY A 71 -2.09 10.68 -26.97
C GLY A 71 -3.40 10.67 -27.75
N GLU A 72 -4.15 11.76 -27.70
CA GLU A 72 -5.44 11.90 -28.39
C GLU A 72 -5.29 11.75 -29.89
N GLU A 73 -4.25 12.36 -30.48
CA GLU A 73 -3.96 12.29 -31.90
C GLU A 73 -3.74 10.83 -32.37
N TYR A 74 -3.02 10.02 -31.60
CA TYR A 74 -2.84 8.60 -31.91
C TYR A 74 -4.16 7.83 -31.87
N LEU A 75 -5.00 8.08 -30.86
CA LEU A 75 -6.29 7.41 -30.70
C LEU A 75 -7.26 7.77 -31.83
N GLU A 76 -7.26 9.03 -32.31
CA GLU A 76 -8.09 9.48 -33.41
C GLU A 76 -7.64 8.90 -34.77
N GLN A 77 -6.34 8.76 -34.99
CA GLN A 77 -5.77 8.19 -36.22
C GLN A 77 -5.76 6.66 -36.24
N SER A 78 -6.00 6.03 -35.10
CA SER A 78 -6.02 4.57 -34.95
C SER A 78 -7.31 3.95 -35.53
N PRO A 79 -7.36 2.62 -35.69
CA PRO A 79 -8.58 1.91 -36.09
C PRO A 79 -9.71 1.95 -35.03
N LEU A 80 -9.57 2.72 -33.98
CA LEU A 80 -10.53 2.86 -32.89
C LEU A 80 -11.77 3.60 -33.38
N GLU A 81 -12.95 3.02 -33.18
CA GLU A 81 -14.20 3.65 -33.56
C GLU A 81 -14.46 4.83 -32.62
N GLN A 82 -14.62 6.03 -33.16
CA GLN A 82 -14.84 7.27 -32.38
C GLN A 82 -13.71 7.67 -31.41
N GLY A 83 -12.50 7.21 -31.63
CA GLY A 83 -11.35 7.58 -30.82
C GLY A 83 -11.53 7.22 -29.33
N ALA A 84 -11.02 8.05 -28.43
CA ALA A 84 -11.07 7.84 -26.98
C ALA A 84 -12.49 7.70 -26.39
N ASP A 85 -13.51 8.20 -27.07
CA ASP A 85 -14.90 8.14 -26.59
C ASP A 85 -15.54 6.77 -26.73
N SER A 86 -14.95 5.88 -27.53
CA SER A 86 -15.40 4.49 -27.64
C SER A 86 -14.99 3.61 -26.47
N LEU A 87 -14.07 4.06 -25.62
CA LEU A 87 -13.59 3.30 -24.45
C LEU A 87 -14.69 3.21 -23.38
N GLN A 88 -15.20 2.01 -23.14
CA GLN A 88 -16.27 1.73 -22.17
C GLN A 88 -15.75 0.83 -21.04
N PHE A 89 -16.09 1.17 -19.79
CA PHE A 89 -15.63 0.48 -18.57
C PHE A 89 -16.76 -0.19 -17.79
N LEU A 90 -17.86 -0.55 -18.44
CA LEU A 90 -19.10 -0.96 -17.79
C LEU A 90 -19.03 -2.29 -17.01
N GLU A 91 -18.08 -3.16 -17.32
CA GLU A 91 -17.94 -4.48 -16.71
C GLU A 91 -16.87 -4.54 -15.62
N SER A 92 -16.34 -3.39 -15.22
CA SER A 92 -15.29 -3.29 -14.24
C SER A 92 -15.84 -3.39 -12.80
N SER A 93 -15.07 -3.97 -11.89
CA SER A 93 -15.49 -4.16 -10.50
C SER A 93 -14.32 -4.09 -9.53
N THR A 94 -14.60 -3.67 -8.30
CA THR A 94 -13.65 -3.74 -7.19
C THR A 94 -14.31 -4.49 -6.05
N LYS A 95 -13.85 -5.72 -5.77
CA LYS A 95 -14.40 -6.58 -4.72
C LYS A 95 -13.29 -7.37 -4.04
N ASN A 96 -13.35 -7.52 -2.72
CA ASN A 96 -12.43 -8.33 -1.94
C ASN A 96 -10.94 -8.00 -2.21
N ASP A 97 -10.61 -6.71 -2.21
CA ASP A 97 -9.25 -6.21 -2.49
C ASP A 97 -8.72 -6.57 -3.89
N ILE A 98 -9.61 -6.95 -4.79
CA ILE A 98 -9.30 -7.20 -6.19
C ILE A 98 -9.90 -6.08 -7.03
N CYS A 99 -9.04 -5.45 -7.83
CA CYS A 99 -9.43 -4.47 -8.83
C CYS A 99 -9.45 -5.15 -10.21
N GLU A 100 -10.62 -5.20 -10.80
CA GLU A 100 -10.83 -5.69 -12.15
C GLU A 100 -11.32 -4.53 -13.02
N ILE A 101 -10.57 -4.21 -14.06
CA ILE A 101 -10.92 -3.16 -15.01
C ILE A 101 -11.01 -3.77 -16.40
N VAL A 102 -12.20 -3.71 -16.97
CA VAL A 102 -12.47 -4.18 -18.32
C VAL A 102 -12.77 -2.99 -19.20
N VAL A 103 -11.96 -2.81 -20.25
CA VAL A 103 -12.14 -1.78 -21.27
C VAL A 103 -12.63 -2.45 -22.53
N THR A 104 -13.82 -2.08 -22.99
CA THR A 104 -14.38 -2.53 -24.26
C THR A 104 -14.40 -1.37 -25.25
N TYR A 105 -14.10 -1.65 -26.52
CA TYR A 105 -14.03 -0.64 -27.57
C TYR A 105 -14.35 -1.23 -28.93
N GLY A 106 -14.81 -0.38 -29.83
CA GLY A 106 -15.10 -0.74 -31.21
C GLY A 106 -13.88 -0.57 -32.11
N ILE A 107 -13.65 -1.50 -32.99
CA ILE A 107 -12.65 -1.42 -34.08
C ILE A 107 -13.33 -1.23 -35.38
N SER A 108 -12.92 -0.19 -36.16
CA SER A 108 -13.29 0.06 -37.53
C SER A 108 -12.09 -0.16 -38.44
N PRO A 109 -11.96 -1.34 -39.07
CA PRO A 109 -10.82 -1.64 -39.94
C PRO A 109 -10.77 -0.69 -41.14
N LEU A 110 -9.57 -0.26 -41.55
CA LEU A 110 -9.36 0.51 -42.78
C LEU A 110 -9.89 -0.21 -44.03
N THR A 111 -10.09 -1.51 -43.93
CA THR A 111 -10.57 -2.40 -44.99
C THR A 111 -12.06 -2.69 -44.92
N GLU A 112 -12.86 -1.86 -44.23
CA GLU A 112 -14.32 -1.99 -44.17
C GLU A 112 -14.95 -2.06 -45.59
N VAL A 113 -14.41 -1.27 -46.49
CA VAL A 113 -14.81 -1.26 -47.91
C VAL A 113 -14.58 -2.63 -48.60
N LEU A 114 -13.72 -3.46 -48.08
CA LEU A 114 -13.32 -4.77 -48.62
C LEU A 114 -13.98 -5.97 -47.89
N GLY A 115 -15.01 -5.72 -47.07
CA GLY A 115 -15.82 -6.75 -46.45
C GLY A 115 -15.49 -7.06 -44.98
N PHE A 116 -14.51 -6.40 -44.38
CA PHE A 116 -14.29 -6.49 -42.92
C PHE A 116 -15.34 -5.63 -42.20
N ARG A 117 -16.10 -6.25 -41.32
CA ARG A 117 -17.08 -5.55 -40.48
C ARG A 117 -16.42 -4.98 -39.25
N LYS A 118 -17.01 -3.94 -38.69
CA LYS A 118 -16.72 -3.43 -37.37
C LYS A 118 -16.93 -4.55 -36.32
N PHE A 119 -16.06 -4.63 -35.36
CA PHE A 119 -16.17 -5.60 -34.26
C PHE A 119 -15.71 -4.98 -32.95
N ARG A 120 -16.08 -5.60 -31.83
CA ARG A 120 -15.67 -5.13 -30.50
C ARG A 120 -14.53 -5.96 -29.99
N MET A 121 -13.63 -5.30 -29.30
CA MET A 121 -12.53 -5.92 -28.54
C MET A 121 -12.60 -5.50 -27.08
N ALA A 122 -11.94 -6.25 -26.22
CA ALA A 122 -11.81 -5.95 -24.80
C ALA A 122 -10.40 -6.25 -24.32
N ASN A 123 -9.90 -5.39 -23.44
CA ASN A 123 -8.72 -5.62 -22.64
C ASN A 123 -9.14 -5.68 -21.16
N ARG A 124 -8.44 -6.47 -20.37
CA ARG A 124 -8.75 -6.70 -18.96
C ARG A 124 -7.49 -6.53 -18.11
N TYR A 125 -7.60 -5.69 -17.11
CA TYR A 125 -6.66 -5.65 -15.98
C TYR A 125 -7.27 -6.40 -14.80
N TYR A 126 -6.46 -7.19 -14.13
CA TYR A 126 -6.83 -7.90 -12.92
C TYR A 126 -5.67 -7.85 -11.95
N GLY A 127 -5.86 -7.21 -10.79
CA GLY A 127 -4.81 -7.01 -9.80
C GLY A 127 -5.38 -6.83 -8.39
N HIS A 128 -4.52 -7.00 -7.40
CA HIS A 128 -4.87 -6.70 -6.01
C HIS A 128 -4.71 -5.21 -5.72
N LEU A 129 -5.62 -4.68 -4.90
CA LEU A 129 -5.40 -3.39 -4.26
C LEU A 129 -4.28 -3.54 -3.23
N TRP A 130 -3.39 -2.57 -3.19
CA TRP A 130 -2.35 -2.53 -2.18
C TRP A 130 -2.95 -2.05 -0.85
N ASN A 131 -3.20 -2.98 0.05
CA ASN A 131 -3.71 -2.74 1.41
C ASN A 131 -2.64 -2.97 2.49
N GLY A 132 -1.37 -2.92 2.12
CA GLY A 132 -0.26 -3.26 2.98
C GLY A 132 0.12 -4.74 2.90
N TYR A 133 1.14 -5.11 3.64
CA TYR A 133 1.58 -6.50 3.74
C TYR A 133 0.83 -7.19 4.87
N ALA A 134 -0.10 -8.07 4.55
CA ALA A 134 -0.73 -8.96 5.52
C ALA A 134 0.00 -10.31 5.53
N ILE A 135 0.49 -10.72 6.68
CA ILE A 135 1.05 -12.06 6.85
C ILE A 135 -0.12 -13.05 6.84
N PRO A 136 -0.12 -14.08 5.96
CA PRO A 136 -1.19 -15.07 5.94
C PRO A 136 -1.33 -15.75 7.32
N GLY A 137 -2.51 -15.67 7.93
CA GLY A 137 -2.81 -16.25 9.24
C GLY A 137 -2.86 -15.25 10.40
N THR A 138 -2.60 -13.99 10.16
CA THR A 138 -2.93 -12.92 11.11
C THR A 138 -4.25 -12.28 10.68
N GLU A 139 -5.37 -12.80 11.17
CA GLU A 139 -6.64 -12.09 11.12
C GLU A 139 -6.49 -10.82 11.98
N ASN A 140 -6.43 -9.66 11.33
CA ASN A 140 -6.69 -8.32 11.90
C ASN A 140 -6.30 -8.05 13.38
N ASP A 141 -5.33 -8.74 13.92
CA ASP A 141 -4.71 -8.31 15.16
C ASP A 141 -3.71 -7.22 14.78
N GLU A 142 -4.05 -5.99 15.07
CA GLU A 142 -3.09 -4.89 15.08
C GLU A 142 -1.90 -5.35 15.95
N GLU A 143 -0.82 -5.76 15.30
CA GLU A 143 0.38 -6.20 16.04
C GLU A 143 1.06 -4.95 16.60
N TYR A 144 0.70 -4.62 17.84
CA TYR A 144 1.38 -3.54 18.55
C TYR A 144 2.77 -4.00 18.93
N VAL A 145 3.76 -3.23 18.52
CA VAL A 145 5.14 -3.39 18.99
C VAL A 145 5.47 -2.25 19.95
N TYR A 146 6.26 -2.58 20.93
CA TYR A 146 6.70 -1.64 21.95
C TYR A 146 8.16 -1.28 21.71
N VAL A 147 8.45 0.00 21.67
CA VAL A 147 9.80 0.54 21.48
C VAL A 147 10.12 1.48 22.65
N THR A 148 11.37 1.57 23.03
CA THR A 148 11.87 2.54 24.00
C THR A 148 12.75 3.56 23.29
N GLU A 149 12.85 4.78 23.83
CA GLU A 149 13.66 5.85 23.24
C GLU A 149 15.15 5.52 23.13
N ASP A 150 15.64 4.65 24.01
CA ASP A 150 17.07 4.30 24.10
C ASP A 150 17.40 2.93 23.47
N SER A 151 16.46 2.27 22.78
CA SER A 151 16.66 0.92 22.25
C SER A 151 16.44 0.87 20.73
N GLU A 152 17.34 0.18 20.03
CA GLU A 152 17.24 -0.09 18.59
C GLU A 152 16.38 -1.33 18.28
N VAL A 153 15.81 -1.98 19.30
CA VAL A 153 14.98 -3.18 19.16
C VAL A 153 13.53 -2.91 19.54
N TYR A 154 12.62 -3.62 18.90
CA TYR A 154 11.20 -3.61 19.25
C TYR A 154 10.82 -4.87 20.04
N HIS A 155 9.78 -4.76 20.85
CA HIS A 155 9.26 -5.86 21.67
C HIS A 155 7.83 -6.17 21.28
N ARG A 156 7.48 -7.45 21.16
CA ARG A 156 6.12 -7.90 20.86
C ARG A 156 5.20 -7.97 22.07
N SER A 157 5.76 -8.03 23.25
CA SER A 157 5.02 -8.10 24.51
C SER A 157 5.38 -6.93 25.41
N ARG A 158 4.37 -6.26 25.96
CA ARG A 158 4.53 -5.23 26.99
C ARG A 158 5.12 -5.79 28.29
N GLU A 159 5.03 -7.10 28.50
CA GLU A 159 5.53 -7.79 29.68
C GLU A 159 6.96 -8.31 29.50
N CYS A 160 7.60 -7.95 28.38
CA CYS A 160 9.01 -8.27 28.17
C CYS A 160 9.85 -7.71 29.31
N THR A 161 10.76 -8.53 29.86
CA THR A 161 11.62 -8.15 30.98
C THR A 161 12.50 -6.94 30.69
N HIS A 162 12.85 -6.73 29.42
CA HIS A 162 13.59 -5.54 28.97
C HIS A 162 12.75 -4.26 28.96
N LEU A 163 11.42 -4.35 28.93
CA LEU A 163 10.49 -3.21 29.03
C LEU A 163 10.04 -2.98 30.49
N ARG A 164 9.89 -4.05 31.26
CA ARG A 164 9.51 -4.04 32.65
C ARG A 164 10.75 -4.31 33.51
N LEU A 165 11.53 -3.27 33.75
CA LEU A 165 12.64 -3.34 34.66
C LEU A 165 12.10 -3.62 36.08
N SER A 166 12.42 -4.79 36.63
CA SER A 166 12.10 -5.10 38.03
C SER A 166 13.08 -4.37 38.95
N VAL A 167 12.76 -3.12 39.29
CA VAL A 167 13.53 -2.31 40.23
C VAL A 167 13.08 -2.64 41.64
N ARG A 168 14.03 -3.01 42.48
CA ARG A 168 13.79 -3.24 43.93
C ARG A 168 14.71 -2.38 44.76
N ARG A 169 14.20 -1.93 45.92
CA ARG A 169 14.99 -1.21 46.93
C ARG A 169 15.70 -2.24 47.79
N VAL A 170 16.97 -2.02 48.02
CA VAL A 170 17.83 -2.87 48.89
C VAL A 170 18.67 -2.00 49.82
N GLU A 171 19.09 -2.58 50.97
CA GLU A 171 20.07 -1.95 51.83
C GLU A 171 21.50 -2.15 51.32
N ALA A 172 22.43 -1.31 51.74
CA ALA A 172 23.82 -1.38 51.30
C ALA A 172 24.48 -2.76 51.51
N ALA A 173 24.06 -3.46 52.57
CA ALA A 173 24.56 -4.81 52.89
C ALA A 173 23.98 -5.91 51.99
N GLU A 174 22.88 -5.64 51.29
CA GLU A 174 22.15 -6.59 50.43
C GLU A 174 22.51 -6.46 48.95
N ILE A 175 23.40 -5.51 48.59
CA ILE A 175 23.86 -5.35 47.22
C ILE A 175 24.68 -6.58 46.81
N PRO A 176 24.31 -7.30 45.74
CA PRO A 176 25.02 -8.50 45.31
C PRO A 176 26.46 -8.18 44.90
N LYS A 177 27.35 -9.13 45.13
CA LYS A 177 28.77 -9.01 44.75
C LYS A 177 28.85 -8.95 43.21
N GLY A 178 29.43 -7.87 42.69
CA GLY A 178 29.56 -7.63 41.24
C GLY A 178 28.83 -6.39 40.74
N TYR A 179 27.92 -5.85 41.55
CA TYR A 179 27.27 -4.59 41.24
C TYR A 179 28.19 -3.39 41.49
N HIS A 180 28.24 -2.47 40.55
CA HIS A 180 28.99 -1.22 40.67
C HIS A 180 28.07 0.01 40.72
N PRO A 181 28.52 1.13 41.26
CA PRO A 181 27.70 2.34 41.33
C PRO A 181 27.44 2.90 39.91
N CYS A 182 26.19 3.31 39.63
CA CYS A 182 25.85 3.95 38.36
C CYS A 182 26.56 5.31 38.23
N GLU A 183 27.39 5.44 37.21
CA GLU A 183 28.16 6.67 36.95
C GLU A 183 27.25 7.89 36.75
N LYS A 184 26.12 7.73 36.08
CA LYS A 184 25.15 8.81 35.83
C LYS A 184 24.53 9.33 37.14
N CYS A 185 24.21 8.48 38.09
CA CYS A 185 23.63 8.88 39.37
C CYS A 185 24.65 9.52 40.31
N MET A 186 25.91 9.14 40.19
CA MET A 186 26.98 9.70 41.05
C MET A 186 27.43 11.08 40.56
N VAL A 187 27.36 11.39 39.30
CA VAL A 187 27.75 12.70 38.73
C VAL A 187 26.75 13.79 39.07
N GLN A 188 25.46 13.46 39.19
CA GLN A 188 24.38 14.45 39.43
C GLN A 188 24.26 14.94 40.89
N LYS A 189 25.00 14.39 41.83
CA LYS A 189 24.83 14.68 43.27
C LYS A 189 25.85 15.64 43.89
N LYS A 190 26.48 16.52 43.10
CA LYS A 190 27.35 17.54 43.72
C LYS A 190 26.59 18.73 44.33
N ASP A 191 25.26 18.90 44.03
CA ASP A 191 24.53 20.11 44.41
C ASP A 191 23.16 19.90 45.09
N ALA A 192 22.77 18.67 45.48
CA ALA A 192 21.53 18.44 46.18
C ALA A 192 21.74 17.92 47.57
N ALA A 193 21.22 18.64 48.58
CA ALA A 193 21.17 18.19 49.96
C ALA A 193 20.49 16.83 50.03
N ALA A 194 21.19 15.82 50.51
CA ALA A 194 20.74 14.45 50.56
C ALA A 194 19.54 14.27 51.49
N PRO A 195 18.42 13.63 51.07
CA PRO A 195 17.52 13.04 52.02
C PRO A 195 18.21 11.82 52.64
N GLU A 196 18.15 11.74 53.96
CA GLU A 196 18.76 10.66 54.80
C GLU A 196 18.00 9.33 54.73
N GLU A 197 17.66 8.85 53.53
CA GLU A 197 17.14 7.49 53.37
C GLU A 197 18.21 6.61 52.71
N ASN A 198 18.88 5.78 53.52
CA ASN A 198 19.90 4.82 53.13
C ASN A 198 19.32 3.64 52.34
N GLY A 199 18.82 3.85 51.15
CA GLY A 199 18.34 2.79 50.26
C GLY A 199 18.99 2.88 48.89
N TYR A 200 19.29 1.74 48.31
CA TYR A 200 19.79 1.60 46.96
C TYR A 200 18.74 0.90 46.07
N TYR A 201 18.73 1.21 44.82
CA TYR A 201 17.87 0.57 43.85
C TYR A 201 18.70 -0.28 42.90
N ILE A 202 18.33 -1.53 42.74
CA ILE A 202 18.94 -2.47 41.82
C ILE A 202 17.91 -3.01 40.86
N CYS A 203 18.35 -3.30 39.63
CA CYS A 203 17.53 -3.97 38.64
C CYS A 203 18.01 -5.41 38.51
N SER A 204 17.09 -6.35 38.30
CA SER A 204 17.44 -7.77 38.12
C SER A 204 18.28 -8.05 36.88
N GLU A 205 18.25 -7.17 35.90
CA GLU A 205 18.96 -7.32 34.60
C GLU A 205 20.14 -6.33 34.45
N GLY A 206 20.41 -5.53 35.47
CA GLY A 206 21.51 -4.56 35.44
C GLY A 206 22.66 -4.99 36.37
N GLU A 207 23.85 -4.52 36.07
CA GLU A 207 25.06 -4.74 36.92
C GLU A 207 25.40 -3.51 37.76
N CYS A 208 24.52 -2.51 37.81
CA CYS A 208 24.73 -1.30 38.59
C CYS A 208 23.62 -1.05 39.61
N TYR A 209 23.99 -0.37 40.70
CA TYR A 209 23.06 0.11 41.70
C TYR A 209 22.92 1.64 41.62
N HIS A 210 21.73 2.12 41.95
CA HIS A 210 21.36 3.53 41.93
C HIS A 210 21.03 3.98 43.36
N ARG A 211 21.18 5.26 43.64
CA ARG A 211 20.88 5.83 44.95
C ARG A 211 19.74 6.83 44.88
#